data_ada9267b7a395c452340bf9821416d5b
#
_entry.id   ada9267b7a395c452340bf9821416d5b
#
_cell.length_a   1.000
_cell.length_b   1.000
_cell.length_c   1.000
_cell.angle_alpha   90.00
_cell.angle_beta   90.00
_cell.angle_gamma   90.00
#
_symmetry.space_group_name_H-M   'P 1'
#
loop_
_entity.id
_entity.type
_entity.pdbx_description
1 polymer ?
#
loop_
_entity_poly.entity_id
_entity_poly.type
_entity_poly.pdbx_seq_one_letter_code
_entity_poly.pdbx_strand_id
1 'polypeptide(L)'
;MRSRLLVFTALLSAIFLFTGCATQPHRPLFSPRKKKRTENVWLVSNGFHTSIAMRAKDAPPECRAFDGKARYFVIGWGGRDIYMMHDVKPWQWITSVILPTPSAMHIIPIRTTLLGECPCSEIIEFDVTPRGVAHLRNRVHNAFARDPYGQPDIAGPGKRACSKFFTGSEIYYLPKTCNLWAAAGLRTAGVPICASVAIVANNLIWQCRRCGRELSVWRYPRERL
;
A
#
# COMPACT_ATOMS: atom_id res chain seq x y z
N MET A 1 34.51 8.18 24.56
CA MET A 1 33.19 8.78 24.16
C MET A 1 33.24 9.47 22.80
N ARG A 2 34.27 10.24 22.45
CA ARG A 2 34.36 10.95 21.14
C ARG A 2 34.34 10.05 19.89
N SER A 3 35.00 8.89 19.93
CA SER A 3 35.03 7.96 18.77
C SER A 3 33.68 7.29 18.46
N ARG A 4 32.87 6.99 19.48
CA ARG A 4 31.53 6.42 19.28
C ARG A 4 30.56 7.43 18.68
N LEU A 5 30.68 8.70 19.02
CA LEU A 5 29.88 9.80 18.47
C LEU A 5 30.21 10.04 16.98
N LEU A 6 31.48 9.96 16.61
CA LEU A 6 31.92 10.09 15.20
C LEU A 6 31.45 8.94 14.33
N VAL A 7 31.43 7.71 14.84
CA VAL A 7 30.89 6.55 14.11
C VAL A 7 29.37 6.69 13.93
N PHE A 8 28.65 7.17 14.96
CA PHE A 8 27.18 7.37 14.89
C PHE A 8 26.82 8.49 13.90
N THR A 9 27.55 9.59 13.88
CA THR A 9 27.35 10.68 12.90
C THR A 9 27.71 10.26 11.48
N ALA A 10 28.76 9.48 11.29
CA ALA A 10 29.14 8.94 9.99
C ALA A 10 28.09 7.93 9.46
N LEU A 11 27.53 7.07 10.32
CA LEU A 11 26.44 6.15 9.95
C LEU A 11 25.16 6.91 9.57
N LEU A 12 24.78 7.92 10.35
CA LEU A 12 23.61 8.78 10.04
C LEU A 12 23.81 9.54 8.73
N SER A 13 25.00 10.09 8.48
CA SER A 13 25.32 10.78 7.22
C SER A 13 25.32 9.82 6.03
N ALA A 14 25.81 8.59 6.18
CA ALA A 14 25.76 7.56 5.13
C ALA A 14 24.31 7.17 4.79
N ILE A 15 23.44 7.03 5.80
CA ILE A 15 21.99 6.75 5.58
C ILE A 15 21.34 7.89 4.79
N PHE A 16 21.68 9.15 5.06
CA PHE A 16 21.16 10.30 4.30
C PHE A 16 21.69 10.37 2.86
N LEU A 17 22.94 9.97 2.61
CA LEU A 17 23.52 9.96 1.26
C LEU A 17 22.95 8.87 0.36
N PHE A 18 22.57 7.70 0.92
CA PHE A 18 21.94 6.63 0.17
C PHE A 18 20.46 6.88 -0.18
N THR A 19 19.77 7.78 0.53
CA THR A 19 18.36 8.12 0.24
C THR A 19 18.19 9.01 -0.98
N GLY A 20 19.22 9.74 -1.41
CA GLY A 20 19.15 10.67 -2.54
C GLY A 20 18.99 10.01 -3.93
N CYS A 21 19.51 8.79 -4.12
CA CYS A 21 19.46 8.09 -5.41
C CYS A 21 18.13 7.38 -5.70
N ALA A 22 17.26 7.18 -4.70
CA ALA A 22 16.01 6.42 -4.85
C ALA A 22 14.81 7.28 -5.29
N THR A 23 14.99 8.59 -5.43
CA THR A 23 13.90 9.55 -5.65
C THR A 23 13.53 9.79 -7.12
N GLN A 24 14.28 9.24 -8.07
CA GLN A 24 13.92 9.42 -9.47
C GLN A 24 12.71 8.56 -9.83
N PRO A 25 11.60 9.17 -10.32
CA PRO A 25 10.49 8.40 -10.83
C PRO A 25 10.97 7.50 -11.96
N HIS A 26 10.35 6.34 -12.13
CA HIS A 26 10.54 5.53 -13.33
C HIS A 26 10.08 6.39 -14.53
N ARG A 27 10.99 7.20 -15.08
CA ARG A 27 10.72 8.22 -16.10
C ARG A 27 9.86 7.74 -17.28
N PRO A 28 9.92 6.46 -17.75
CA PRO A 28 9.04 6.00 -18.82
C PRO A 28 7.59 5.84 -18.39
N LEU A 29 7.28 5.64 -17.08
CA LEU A 29 5.93 5.38 -16.59
C LEU A 29 5.22 6.65 -16.14
N PHE A 30 5.97 7.61 -15.59
CA PHE A 30 5.45 8.92 -15.24
C PHE A 30 5.66 9.90 -16.39
N SER A 31 4.76 9.86 -17.34
CA SER A 31 4.81 10.83 -18.43
C SER A 31 4.60 12.24 -17.89
N PRO A 32 5.49 13.24 -18.18
CA PRO A 32 5.26 14.63 -17.81
C PRO A 32 4.04 15.22 -18.52
N ARG A 33 3.59 14.64 -19.62
CA ARG A 33 2.39 15.08 -20.34
C ARG A 33 1.14 14.52 -19.69
N LYS A 34 0.33 15.38 -19.04
CA LYS A 34 -0.97 15.00 -18.44
C LYS A 34 -1.87 14.22 -19.42
N LYS A 35 -1.87 14.57 -20.71
CA LYS A 35 -2.66 13.89 -21.77
C LYS A 35 -2.36 12.39 -21.93
N LYS A 36 -1.22 11.89 -21.44
CA LYS A 36 -0.88 10.46 -21.48
C LYS A 36 -1.27 9.70 -20.19
N ARG A 37 -1.71 10.42 -19.15
CA ARG A 37 -2.16 9.86 -17.87
C ARG A 37 -3.68 9.83 -17.87
N THR A 38 -4.25 8.76 -18.40
CA THR A 38 -5.69 8.61 -18.65
C THR A 38 -6.38 7.66 -17.67
N GLU A 39 -5.60 7.02 -16.78
CA GLU A 39 -6.11 6.10 -15.79
C GLU A 39 -5.83 6.62 -14.37
N ASN A 40 -6.54 6.07 -13.37
CA ASN A 40 -6.39 6.48 -12.00
C ASN A 40 -6.07 5.30 -11.08
N VAL A 41 -5.26 5.57 -10.07
CA VAL A 41 -5.06 4.71 -8.90
C VAL A 41 -5.13 5.57 -7.63
N TRP A 42 -5.41 4.96 -6.49
CA TRP A 42 -5.59 5.70 -5.23
C TRP A 42 -4.75 5.10 -4.12
N LEU A 43 -4.25 5.97 -3.25
CA LEU A 43 -3.85 5.60 -1.89
C LEU A 43 -5.06 5.74 -0.99
N VAL A 44 -5.32 4.74 -0.15
CA VAL A 44 -6.34 4.77 0.91
C VAL A 44 -5.65 4.51 2.23
N SER A 45 -5.79 5.42 3.19
CA SER A 45 -5.14 5.32 4.50
C SER A 45 -6.11 5.55 5.65
N ASN A 46 -5.97 4.78 6.71
CA ASN A 46 -6.67 5.00 7.99
C ASN A 46 -5.74 5.62 9.06
N GLY A 47 -4.64 6.25 8.65
CA GLY A 47 -3.66 6.87 9.53
C GLY A 47 -2.52 5.95 9.97
N PHE A 48 -2.74 4.65 10.06
CA PHE A 48 -1.72 3.66 10.47
C PHE A 48 -1.35 2.72 9.32
N HIS A 49 -2.33 2.31 8.55
CA HIS A 49 -2.21 1.36 7.46
C HIS A 49 -2.57 2.03 6.15
N THR A 50 -1.83 1.71 5.10
CA THR A 50 -2.08 2.19 3.75
C THR A 50 -2.38 1.03 2.80
N SER A 51 -3.33 1.28 1.91
CA SER A 51 -3.79 0.35 0.87
C SER A 51 -3.78 1.05 -0.48
N ILE A 52 -3.74 0.29 -1.55
CA ILE A 52 -3.90 0.78 -2.92
C ILE A 52 -5.32 0.48 -3.38
N ALA A 53 -5.99 1.45 -4.02
CA ALA A 53 -7.24 1.18 -4.70
C ALA A 53 -7.06 1.25 -6.22
N MET A 54 -7.78 0.37 -6.91
CA MET A 54 -7.82 0.26 -8.37
C MET A 54 -9.26 0.12 -8.85
N ARG A 55 -9.58 0.60 -10.05
CA ARG A 55 -10.85 0.27 -10.69
C ARG A 55 -10.93 -1.24 -10.97
N ALA A 56 -12.12 -1.81 -10.89
CA ALA A 56 -12.29 -3.25 -11.09
C ALA A 56 -11.78 -3.72 -12.46
N LYS A 57 -11.99 -2.92 -13.53
CA LYS A 57 -11.46 -3.22 -14.88
C LYS A 57 -9.94 -3.37 -14.92
N ASP A 58 -9.25 -2.65 -14.03
CA ASP A 58 -7.79 -2.55 -13.97
C ASP A 58 -7.16 -3.49 -12.93
N ALA A 59 -7.98 -4.01 -12.02
CA ALA A 59 -7.54 -4.93 -10.97
C ALA A 59 -7.14 -6.30 -11.54
N PRO A 60 -6.27 -7.05 -10.85
CA PRO A 60 -5.88 -8.40 -11.28
C PRO A 60 -7.08 -9.35 -11.31
N PRO A 61 -6.98 -10.45 -12.09
CA PRO A 61 -8.09 -11.39 -12.29
C PRO A 61 -8.60 -12.00 -10.97
N GLU A 62 -7.75 -12.23 -9.98
CA GLU A 62 -8.10 -12.76 -8.67
C GLU A 62 -9.13 -11.87 -7.95
N CYS A 63 -8.95 -10.56 -8.01
CA CYS A 63 -9.90 -9.62 -7.43
C CYS A 63 -11.25 -9.68 -8.16
N ARG A 64 -11.24 -9.70 -9.49
CA ARG A 64 -12.46 -9.76 -10.29
C ARG A 64 -13.20 -11.07 -10.16
N ALA A 65 -12.48 -12.19 -10.04
CA ALA A 65 -13.07 -13.50 -9.77
C ALA A 65 -13.70 -13.55 -8.37
N PHE A 66 -13.12 -12.83 -7.40
CA PHE A 66 -13.66 -12.73 -6.05
C PHE A 66 -14.98 -11.96 -5.97
N ASP A 67 -15.10 -10.80 -6.64
CA ASP A 67 -16.35 -10.02 -6.70
C ASP A 67 -16.49 -9.30 -8.06
N GLY A 68 -17.27 -9.92 -8.96
CA GLY A 68 -17.54 -9.36 -10.30
C GLY A 68 -18.45 -8.13 -10.31
N LYS A 69 -19.06 -7.76 -9.16
CA LYS A 69 -19.95 -6.59 -9.04
C LYS A 69 -19.22 -5.35 -8.50
N ALA A 70 -17.97 -5.49 -8.07
CA ALA A 70 -17.17 -4.38 -7.57
C ALA A 70 -16.90 -3.35 -8.68
N ARG A 71 -16.91 -2.07 -8.31
CA ARG A 71 -16.44 -0.94 -9.14
C ARG A 71 -14.96 -0.63 -8.91
N TYR A 72 -14.52 -0.85 -7.65
CA TYR A 72 -13.13 -0.69 -7.23
C TYR A 72 -12.76 -1.85 -6.29
N PHE A 73 -11.46 -2.09 -6.15
CA PHE A 73 -10.90 -2.92 -5.10
C PHE A 73 -9.91 -2.10 -4.28
N VAL A 74 -10.10 -2.11 -2.96
CA VAL A 74 -9.09 -1.63 -2.01
C VAL A 74 -8.26 -2.83 -1.60
N ILE A 75 -6.96 -2.75 -1.84
CA ILE A 75 -6.00 -3.84 -1.72
C ILE A 75 -4.98 -3.45 -0.66
N GLY A 76 -5.07 -4.09 0.49
CA GLY A 76 -4.11 -3.95 1.57
C GLY A 76 -3.15 -5.13 1.62
N TRP A 77 -1.96 -4.92 2.17
CA TRP A 77 -0.96 -5.94 2.40
C TRP A 77 -0.32 -5.74 3.78
N GLY A 78 -0.07 -6.82 4.51
CA GLY A 78 0.49 -6.73 5.86
C GLY A 78 0.89 -8.08 6.44
N GLY A 79 1.51 -8.07 7.63
CA GLY A 79 1.84 -9.29 8.36
C GLY A 79 0.57 -10.07 8.72
N ARG A 80 0.47 -11.33 8.28
CA ARG A 80 -0.77 -12.12 8.33
C ARG A 80 -1.39 -12.14 9.72
N ASP A 81 -0.62 -12.51 10.72
CA ASP A 81 -1.14 -12.75 12.05
C ASP A 81 -1.70 -11.46 12.67
N ILE A 82 -0.96 -10.36 12.61
CA ILE A 82 -1.40 -9.04 13.10
C ILE A 82 -2.52 -8.46 12.26
N TYR A 83 -2.41 -8.57 10.94
CA TYR A 83 -3.35 -7.92 10.03
C TYR A 83 -4.74 -8.56 10.10
N MET A 84 -4.82 -9.86 10.39
CA MET A 84 -6.08 -10.59 10.53
C MET A 84 -6.70 -10.50 11.93
N MET A 85 -5.93 -10.12 12.97
CA MET A 85 -6.45 -9.93 14.33
C MET A 85 -7.43 -8.75 14.41
N HIS A 86 -8.48 -8.88 15.24
CA HIS A 86 -9.43 -7.80 15.51
C HIS A 86 -8.90 -6.83 16.57
N ASP A 87 -8.41 -7.37 17.70
CA ASP A 87 -7.92 -6.58 18.83
C ASP A 87 -6.41 -6.75 18.99
N VAL A 88 -5.66 -5.80 18.44
CA VAL A 88 -4.20 -5.83 18.45
C VAL A 88 -3.66 -4.91 19.54
N LYS A 89 -2.91 -5.46 20.47
CA LYS A 89 -2.21 -4.69 21.52
C LYS A 89 -0.99 -3.96 20.93
N PRO A 90 -0.63 -2.76 21.44
CA PRO A 90 0.48 -1.97 20.90
C PRO A 90 1.81 -2.72 20.79
N TRP A 91 2.14 -3.56 21.78
CA TRP A 91 3.38 -4.34 21.75
C TRP A 91 3.41 -5.41 20.66
N GLN A 92 2.25 -5.96 20.26
CA GLN A 92 2.14 -6.93 19.18
C GLN A 92 2.47 -6.31 17.83
N TRP A 93 2.13 -5.03 17.62
CA TRP A 93 2.56 -4.28 16.44
C TRP A 93 4.07 -4.18 16.35
N ILE A 94 4.74 -3.88 17.47
CA ILE A 94 6.21 -3.75 17.52
C ILE A 94 6.88 -5.09 17.20
N THR A 95 6.45 -6.18 17.84
CA THR A 95 7.02 -7.51 17.61
C THR A 95 6.80 -8.00 16.18
N SER A 96 5.62 -7.73 15.60
CA SER A 96 5.28 -8.18 14.26
C SER A 96 6.11 -7.54 13.15
N VAL A 97 6.66 -6.34 13.36
CA VAL A 97 7.52 -5.69 12.36
C VAL A 97 9.00 -6.09 12.51
N ILE A 98 9.41 -6.56 13.68
CA ILE A 98 10.80 -6.96 13.94
C ILE A 98 11.09 -8.37 13.43
N LEU A 99 10.17 -9.31 13.67
CA LEU A 99 10.31 -10.71 13.26
C LEU A 99 9.67 -10.93 11.89
N PRO A 100 10.38 -11.61 10.97
CA PRO A 100 9.80 -12.00 9.68
C PRO A 100 8.56 -12.89 9.88
N THR A 101 7.43 -12.49 9.32
CA THR A 101 6.16 -13.23 9.41
C THR A 101 5.56 -13.41 8.01
N PRO A 102 4.73 -14.44 7.78
CA PRO A 102 3.95 -14.55 6.56
C PRO A 102 3.11 -13.29 6.34
N SER A 103 2.90 -12.93 5.09
CA SER A 103 2.04 -11.80 4.75
C SER A 103 0.63 -12.24 4.35
N ALA A 104 -0.32 -11.28 4.40
CA ALA A 104 -1.66 -11.45 3.86
C ALA A 104 -2.05 -10.25 3.01
N MET A 105 -2.84 -10.54 1.97
CA MET A 105 -3.51 -9.57 1.11
C MET A 105 -4.95 -9.40 1.59
N HIS A 106 -5.39 -8.20 1.93
CA HIS A 106 -6.78 -7.91 2.24
C HIS A 106 -7.47 -7.28 1.02
N ILE A 107 -8.42 -7.98 0.44
CA ILE A 107 -9.16 -7.53 -0.74
C ILE A 107 -10.56 -7.08 -0.31
N ILE A 108 -10.85 -5.81 -0.51
CA ILE A 108 -12.11 -5.17 -0.15
C ILE A 108 -12.79 -4.70 -1.44
N PRO A 109 -13.88 -5.36 -1.88
CA PRO A 109 -14.66 -4.89 -3.01
C PRO A 109 -15.47 -3.65 -2.62
N ILE A 110 -15.46 -2.64 -3.47
CA ILE A 110 -16.23 -1.39 -3.34
C ILE A 110 -17.23 -1.34 -4.49
N ARG A 111 -18.50 -1.28 -4.17
CA ARG A 111 -19.58 -1.34 -5.15
C ARG A 111 -20.14 0.02 -5.55
N THR A 112 -19.92 1.04 -4.73
CA THR A 112 -20.40 2.41 -4.97
C THR A 112 -19.22 3.36 -5.26
N THR A 113 -18.75 4.11 -4.28
CA THR A 113 -17.62 5.04 -4.38
C THR A 113 -16.62 4.80 -3.26
N LEU A 114 -15.35 5.11 -3.51
CA LEU A 114 -14.32 5.01 -2.48
C LEU A 114 -14.64 5.93 -1.28
N LEU A 115 -15.13 7.14 -1.53
CA LEU A 115 -15.50 8.09 -0.48
C LEU A 115 -16.67 7.58 0.37
N GLY A 116 -17.69 6.99 -0.25
CA GLY A 116 -18.88 6.49 0.45
C GLY A 116 -18.59 5.26 1.32
N GLU A 117 -17.75 4.35 0.82
CA GLU A 117 -17.46 3.09 1.53
C GLU A 117 -16.18 3.14 2.40
N CYS A 118 -15.36 4.19 2.28
CA CYS A 118 -14.18 4.43 3.12
C CYS A 118 -14.25 5.80 3.82
N PRO A 119 -15.33 6.12 4.57
CA PRO A 119 -15.61 7.47 5.06
C PRO A 119 -14.59 8.01 6.06
N CYS A 120 -13.91 7.12 6.80
CA CYS A 120 -12.89 7.49 7.79
C CYS A 120 -11.46 7.35 7.25
N SER A 121 -11.30 7.35 5.92
CA SER A 121 -9.98 7.20 5.30
C SER A 121 -9.54 8.48 4.62
N GLU A 122 -8.23 8.70 4.60
CA GLU A 122 -7.63 9.63 3.66
C GLU A 122 -7.50 8.96 2.31
N ILE A 123 -7.95 9.64 1.27
CA ILE A 123 -7.93 9.11 -0.10
C ILE A 123 -7.23 10.12 -1.00
N ILE A 124 -6.16 9.68 -1.64
CA ILE A 124 -5.38 10.49 -2.58
C ILE A 124 -5.39 9.79 -3.94
N GLU A 125 -5.84 10.52 -4.97
CA GLU A 125 -5.93 10.05 -6.35
C GLU A 125 -4.70 10.43 -7.15
N PHE A 126 -4.27 9.54 -8.03
CA PHE A 126 -3.16 9.77 -8.96
C PHE A 126 -3.59 9.49 -10.38
N ASP A 127 -3.33 10.45 -11.28
CA ASP A 127 -3.40 10.20 -12.71
C ASP A 127 -2.14 9.45 -13.14
N VAL A 128 -2.33 8.30 -13.76
CA VAL A 128 -1.26 7.42 -14.23
C VAL A 128 -1.47 7.01 -15.70
N THR A 129 -0.43 6.47 -16.32
CA THR A 129 -0.57 5.94 -17.68
C THR A 129 -1.20 4.55 -17.68
N PRO A 130 -1.86 4.11 -18.78
CA PRO A 130 -2.34 2.73 -18.91
C PRO A 130 -1.25 1.68 -18.67
N ARG A 131 -0.01 1.97 -19.10
CA ARG A 131 1.15 1.12 -18.84
C ARG A 131 1.50 1.07 -17.35
N GLY A 132 1.39 2.20 -16.63
CA GLY A 132 1.60 2.25 -15.19
C GLY A 132 0.58 1.39 -14.42
N VAL A 133 -0.70 1.47 -14.81
CA VAL A 133 -1.74 0.59 -14.26
C VAL A 133 -1.45 -0.88 -14.53
N ALA A 134 -1.02 -1.23 -15.75
CA ALA A 134 -0.68 -2.62 -16.09
C ALA A 134 0.48 -3.15 -15.22
N HIS A 135 1.51 -2.34 -14.97
CA HIS A 135 2.61 -2.71 -14.07
C HIS A 135 2.14 -2.89 -12.63
N LEU A 136 1.28 -1.99 -12.13
CA LEU A 136 0.70 -2.14 -10.79
C LEU A 136 -0.16 -3.40 -10.68
N ARG A 137 -1.01 -3.68 -11.68
CA ARG A 137 -1.82 -4.90 -11.73
C ARG A 137 -0.95 -6.15 -11.64
N ASN A 138 0.14 -6.22 -12.41
CA ASN A 138 1.05 -7.36 -12.39
C ASN A 138 1.76 -7.50 -11.03
N ARG A 139 2.13 -6.37 -10.40
CA ARG A 139 2.70 -6.39 -9.06
C ARG A 139 1.72 -6.95 -8.03
N VAL A 140 0.45 -6.52 -8.07
CA VAL A 140 -0.59 -7.03 -7.17
C VAL A 140 -0.87 -8.50 -7.45
N HIS A 141 -0.96 -8.90 -8.72
CA HIS A 141 -1.12 -10.29 -9.13
C HIS A 141 -0.03 -11.21 -8.55
N ASN A 142 1.22 -10.78 -8.61
CA ASN A 142 2.37 -11.54 -8.11
C ASN A 142 2.46 -11.55 -6.57
N ALA A 143 1.70 -10.69 -5.88
CA ALA A 143 1.69 -10.64 -4.42
C ALA A 143 0.77 -11.70 -3.79
N PHE A 144 -0.07 -12.39 -4.55
CA PHE A 144 -0.85 -13.53 -4.07
C PHE A 144 0.01 -14.80 -4.03
N ALA A 145 0.01 -15.49 -2.90
CA ALA A 145 0.44 -16.89 -2.86
C ALA A 145 -0.58 -17.76 -3.59
N ARG A 146 -0.11 -18.87 -4.13
CA ARG A 146 -0.94 -19.79 -4.91
C ARG A 146 -0.87 -21.18 -4.34
N ASP A 147 -1.99 -21.86 -4.40
CA ASP A 147 -2.10 -23.27 -4.10
C ASP A 147 -1.42 -24.13 -5.21
N PRO A 148 -1.32 -25.45 -5.04
CA PRO A 148 -0.76 -26.36 -6.06
C PRO A 148 -1.51 -26.33 -7.40
N TYR A 149 -2.73 -25.82 -7.44
CA TYR A 149 -3.55 -25.70 -8.66
C TYR A 149 -3.44 -24.31 -9.30
N GLY A 150 -2.58 -23.43 -8.77
CA GLY A 150 -2.37 -22.08 -9.26
C GLY A 150 -3.44 -21.07 -8.85
N GLN A 151 -4.38 -21.45 -7.96
CA GLN A 151 -5.41 -20.54 -7.46
C GLN A 151 -4.89 -19.69 -6.30
N PRO A 152 -5.41 -18.47 -6.09
CA PRO A 152 -5.05 -17.64 -4.93
C PRO A 152 -5.42 -18.36 -3.64
N ASP A 153 -4.44 -18.53 -2.75
CA ASP A 153 -4.64 -19.17 -1.45
C ASP A 153 -5.44 -18.26 -0.50
N ILE A 154 -6.58 -18.74 -0.02
CA ILE A 154 -7.48 -17.99 0.86
C ILE A 154 -7.04 -18.17 2.30
N ALA A 155 -6.63 -17.07 2.97
CA ALA A 155 -6.23 -17.08 4.37
C ALA A 155 -7.41 -16.99 5.33
N GLY A 156 -8.53 -16.37 4.94
CA GLY A 156 -9.72 -16.29 5.79
C GLY A 156 -10.69 -15.15 5.44
N PRO A 157 -11.75 -14.96 6.26
CA PRO A 157 -12.69 -13.86 6.08
C PRO A 157 -12.00 -12.52 6.34
N GLY A 158 -12.44 -11.48 5.64
CA GLY A 158 -11.94 -10.13 5.84
C GLY A 158 -12.59 -9.41 7.02
N LYS A 159 -12.03 -8.26 7.38
CA LYS A 159 -12.54 -7.41 8.48
C LYS A 159 -13.81 -6.63 8.14
N ARG A 160 -14.18 -6.58 6.88
CA ARG A 160 -15.40 -5.92 6.41
C ARG A 160 -16.30 -6.94 5.72
N ALA A 161 -17.60 -6.68 5.74
CA ALA A 161 -18.55 -7.49 4.99
C ALA A 161 -18.10 -7.62 3.53
N CYS A 162 -18.21 -8.81 2.98
CA CYS A 162 -17.81 -9.13 1.60
C CYS A 162 -16.31 -8.92 1.29
N SER A 163 -15.43 -8.80 2.30
CA SER A 163 -13.98 -8.78 2.07
C SER A 163 -13.33 -10.11 2.45
N LYS A 164 -12.13 -10.38 1.90
CA LYS A 164 -11.36 -11.60 2.20
C LYS A 164 -9.88 -11.31 2.39
N PHE A 165 -9.25 -12.14 3.20
CA PHE A 165 -7.81 -12.26 3.25
C PHE A 165 -7.34 -13.41 2.37
N PHE A 166 -6.29 -13.15 1.60
CA PHE A 166 -5.54 -14.13 0.85
C PHE A 166 -4.11 -14.21 1.38
N THR A 167 -3.48 -15.36 1.31
CA THR A 167 -2.07 -15.51 1.67
C THR A 167 -1.21 -14.71 0.70
N GLY A 168 -0.28 -13.92 1.25
CA GLY A 168 0.69 -13.17 0.46
C GLY A 168 1.88 -14.04 0.10
N SER A 169 2.45 -13.82 -1.09
CA SER A 169 3.64 -14.53 -1.58
C SER A 169 4.94 -14.04 -0.94
N GLU A 170 4.91 -12.90 -0.26
CA GLU A 170 6.08 -12.23 0.29
C GLU A 170 6.10 -12.30 1.82
N ILE A 171 7.28 -12.17 2.43
CA ILE A 171 7.45 -12.10 3.88
C ILE A 171 7.33 -10.65 4.35
N TYR A 172 6.62 -10.45 5.46
CA TYR A 172 6.45 -9.17 6.14
C TYR A 172 7.51 -9.01 7.24
N TYR A 173 8.23 -7.93 7.23
CA TYR A 173 9.25 -7.57 8.24
C TYR A 173 9.69 -6.11 8.04
N LEU A 174 10.37 -5.50 9.00
CA LEU A 174 11.01 -4.21 8.81
C LEU A 174 12.32 -4.38 8.00
N PRO A 175 12.55 -3.65 6.89
CA PRO A 175 11.79 -2.47 6.43
C PRO A 175 10.57 -2.76 5.53
N LYS A 176 10.24 -3.98 5.18
CA LYS A 176 9.16 -4.33 4.25
C LYS A 176 7.81 -4.35 4.97
N THR A 177 7.25 -3.15 5.19
CA THR A 177 5.96 -2.92 5.86
C THR A 177 4.83 -2.64 4.86
N CYS A 178 3.58 -2.55 5.35
CA CYS A 178 2.42 -2.19 4.52
C CYS A 178 2.61 -0.86 3.78
N ASN A 179 3.19 0.14 4.46
CA ASN A 179 3.40 1.47 3.86
C ASN A 179 4.45 1.43 2.75
N LEU A 180 5.55 0.68 2.94
CA LEU A 180 6.55 0.48 1.89
C LEU A 180 6.00 -0.33 0.71
N TRP A 181 5.18 -1.35 1.00
CA TRP A 181 4.53 -2.14 -0.05
C TRP A 181 3.60 -1.27 -0.93
N ALA A 182 2.75 -0.45 -0.29
CA ALA A 182 1.87 0.48 -0.98
C ALA A 182 2.67 1.54 -1.77
N ALA A 183 3.71 2.12 -1.16
CA ALA A 183 4.60 3.07 -1.82
C ALA A 183 5.29 2.46 -3.06
N ALA A 184 5.83 1.24 -2.93
CA ALA A 184 6.45 0.53 -4.04
C ALA A 184 5.42 0.23 -5.15
N GLY A 185 4.18 -0.11 -4.81
CA GLY A 185 3.09 -0.30 -5.77
C GLY A 185 2.76 0.98 -6.54
N LEU A 186 2.56 2.10 -5.84
CA LEU A 186 2.32 3.41 -6.46
C LEU A 186 3.51 3.84 -7.35
N ARG A 187 4.74 3.63 -6.89
CA ARG A 187 5.94 3.89 -7.72
C ARG A 187 5.97 3.03 -8.97
N THR A 188 5.56 1.76 -8.89
CA THR A 188 5.44 0.86 -10.05
C THR A 188 4.39 1.36 -11.04
N ALA A 189 3.33 2.02 -10.58
CA ALA A 189 2.37 2.73 -11.42
C ALA A 189 2.92 4.03 -12.05
N GLY A 190 4.09 4.48 -11.60
CA GLY A 190 4.75 5.70 -12.09
C GLY A 190 4.55 6.92 -11.19
N VAL A 191 3.94 6.79 -10.00
CA VAL A 191 3.79 7.90 -9.06
C VAL A 191 5.19 8.32 -8.56
N PRO A 192 5.55 9.63 -8.58
CA PRO A 192 6.90 10.11 -8.29
C PRO A 192 7.15 10.24 -6.79
N ILE A 193 7.17 9.10 -6.09
CA ILE A 193 7.42 9.02 -4.65
C ILE A 193 8.67 8.16 -4.36
N CYS A 194 9.30 8.39 -3.21
CA CYS A 194 10.40 7.59 -2.71
C CYS A 194 9.87 6.49 -1.79
N ALA A 195 9.82 5.25 -2.29
CA ALA A 195 9.29 4.14 -1.52
C ALA A 195 10.17 3.79 -0.31
N SER A 196 11.49 3.89 -0.42
CA SER A 196 12.44 3.48 0.64
C SER A 196 12.31 4.24 1.95
N VAL A 197 11.74 5.44 1.94
CA VAL A 197 11.53 6.25 3.16
C VAL A 197 10.07 6.23 3.64
N ALA A 198 9.18 5.52 2.97
CA ALA A 198 7.76 5.41 3.33
C ALA A 198 7.52 4.38 4.46
N ILE A 199 8.28 4.46 5.54
CA ILE A 199 8.23 3.49 6.66
C ILE A 199 6.91 3.62 7.43
N VAL A 200 6.46 4.86 7.66
CA VAL A 200 5.21 5.16 8.36
C VAL A 200 4.19 5.80 7.43
N ALA A 201 2.89 5.61 7.73
CA ALA A 201 1.80 6.11 6.88
C ALA A 201 1.90 7.62 6.64
N ASN A 202 2.20 8.42 7.67
CA ASN A 202 2.29 9.88 7.57
C ASN A 202 3.36 10.34 6.57
N ASN A 203 4.50 9.65 6.48
CA ASN A 203 5.53 9.98 5.49
C ASN A 203 5.04 9.68 4.07
N LEU A 204 4.41 8.52 3.86
CA LEU A 204 3.85 8.18 2.54
C LEU A 204 2.75 9.17 2.13
N ILE A 205 1.82 9.48 3.03
CA ILE A 205 0.76 10.47 2.81
C ILE A 205 1.34 11.83 2.42
N TRP A 206 2.33 12.32 3.17
CA TRP A 206 2.99 13.58 2.88
C TRP A 206 3.60 13.62 1.48
N GLN A 207 4.27 12.56 1.05
CA GLN A 207 4.81 12.46 -0.31
C GLN A 207 3.68 12.45 -1.35
N CYS A 208 2.61 11.68 -1.09
CA CYS A 208 1.47 11.51 -1.99
C CYS A 208 0.69 12.82 -2.21
N ARG A 209 0.48 13.63 -1.17
CA ARG A 209 -0.20 14.93 -1.26
C ARG A 209 0.52 15.91 -2.20
N ARG A 210 1.82 15.75 -2.41
CA ARG A 210 2.62 16.62 -3.29
C ARG A 210 2.45 16.31 -4.79
N CYS A 211 1.95 15.15 -5.13
CA CYS A 211 1.85 14.70 -6.52
C CYS A 211 0.49 14.13 -6.90
N GLY A 212 -0.40 13.91 -5.94
CA GLY A 212 -1.76 13.43 -6.14
C GLY A 212 -2.81 14.50 -5.82
N ARG A 213 -4.07 14.15 -6.07
CA ARG A 213 -5.24 14.95 -5.72
C ARG A 213 -5.89 14.36 -4.47
N GLU A 214 -5.91 15.11 -3.39
CA GLU A 214 -6.57 14.73 -2.15
C GLU A 214 -8.09 14.78 -2.36
N LEU A 215 -8.78 13.66 -2.12
CA LEU A 215 -10.24 13.53 -2.20
C LEU A 215 -10.88 13.59 -0.81
N SER A 216 -10.21 13.08 0.20
CA SER A 216 -10.62 13.16 1.61
C SER A 216 -9.40 13.17 2.51
N VAL A 217 -9.53 13.83 3.66
CA VAL A 217 -8.52 13.88 4.73
C VAL A 217 -8.96 12.94 5.84
N TRP A 218 -8.03 12.08 6.28
CA TRP A 218 -8.29 11.28 7.46
C TRP A 218 -8.48 12.19 8.68
N ARG A 219 -9.63 12.03 9.35
CA ARG A 219 -9.91 12.68 10.63
C ARG A 219 -10.01 11.60 11.69
N TYR A 220 -9.28 11.78 12.77
CA TYR A 220 -9.45 10.93 13.94
C TYR A 220 -10.93 10.94 14.32
N PRO A 221 -11.59 9.78 14.51
CA PRO A 221 -12.93 9.79 15.07
C PRO A 221 -12.85 10.56 16.39
N ARG A 222 -13.51 11.71 16.47
CA ARG A 222 -13.72 12.34 17.77
C ARG A 222 -14.58 11.36 18.53
N GLU A 223 -14.00 10.68 19.51
CA GLU A 223 -14.78 9.96 20.51
C GLU A 223 -15.83 10.95 20.99
N ARG A 224 -17.09 10.54 20.93
CA ARG A 224 -18.15 11.31 21.57
C ARG A 224 -17.86 11.24 23.07
N LEU A 225 -17.33 12.32 23.61
CA LEU A 225 -17.26 12.59 25.02
C LEU A 225 -18.66 12.64 25.62
#